data_86906eb9a399d68cb25870b3d247f8ad
#
_entry.id   86906eb9a399d68cb25870b3d247f8ad
#
_cell.length_a   1.000
_cell.length_b   1.000
_cell.length_c   1.000
_cell.angle_alpha   90.00
_cell.angle_beta   90.00
_cell.angle_gamma   90.00
#
_symmetry.space_group_name_H-M   'P 1'
#
loop_
_entity.id
_entity.type
_entity.pdbx_description
1 polymer ?
#
loop_
_entity_poly.entity_id
_entity_poly.type
_entity_poly.pdbx_seq_one_letter_code
_entity_poly.pdbx_strand_id
1 'polypeptide(L)'
;MDTVRKRGEIISIEQRSLVSQRYRRMTRAVNSEFWGSTSETTHSLYVGSYGRGTAIDTSDIDILVELPRDEYNKYDALRGNGQSRLLQALKNAILQTYPNSDIHGDGQVVVINFSDGIKFEVLPAFRQLDWWGNWNGKYDYPDSNMGGNWLTTNPKSEQQAMKEKMLQAMVCYSTHVSTCVKFVITILGVTIFRES
;
A
#
# COMPACT_ATOMS: atom_id res chain seq x y z
N MET A 1 21.78 -5.56 -22.09
CA MET A 1 20.60 -6.43 -21.89
C MET A 1 20.35 -6.84 -20.43
N ASP A 2 21.33 -6.73 -19.52
CA ASP A 2 21.19 -7.12 -18.11
C ASP A 2 20.30 -6.19 -17.25
N THR A 3 20.16 -4.93 -17.62
CA THR A 3 19.41 -3.94 -16.83
C THR A 3 17.88 -4.16 -16.91
N VAL A 4 17.38 -4.76 -17.97
CA VAL A 4 15.93 -5.03 -18.15
C VAL A 4 15.50 -6.30 -17.41
N ARG A 5 16.39 -7.28 -17.26
CA ARG A 5 16.13 -8.50 -16.49
C ARG A 5 16.01 -8.26 -14.98
N LYS A 6 16.81 -7.32 -14.43
CA LYS A 6 16.77 -6.99 -13.00
C LYS A 6 15.53 -6.22 -12.53
N ARG A 7 14.78 -5.60 -13.45
CA ARG A 7 13.60 -4.77 -13.11
C ARG A 7 12.27 -5.52 -12.99
N GLY A 8 12.24 -6.82 -13.00
CA GLY A 8 11.03 -7.63 -12.92
C GLY A 8 11.16 -8.85 -12.02
N GLU A 9 12.20 -8.94 -11.22
CA GLU A 9 12.41 -10.06 -10.32
C GLU A 9 11.47 -9.99 -9.12
N ILE A 10 11.03 -11.14 -8.65
CA ILE A 10 10.24 -11.29 -7.43
C ILE A 10 11.12 -10.86 -6.26
N ILE A 11 10.58 -10.04 -5.35
CA ILE A 11 11.27 -9.59 -4.13
C ILE A 11 11.86 -10.80 -3.40
N SER A 12 13.17 -10.76 -3.11
CA SER A 12 13.86 -11.88 -2.44
C SER A 12 13.34 -12.12 -1.01
N ILE A 13 13.59 -13.29 -0.46
CA ILE A 13 13.19 -13.63 0.91
C ILE A 13 13.87 -12.70 1.92
N GLU A 14 15.13 -12.36 1.69
CA GLU A 14 15.92 -11.46 2.53
C GLU A 14 15.33 -10.05 2.51
N GLN A 15 14.99 -9.52 1.33
CA GLN A 15 14.33 -8.22 1.20
C GLN A 15 12.96 -8.20 1.86
N ARG A 16 12.16 -9.27 1.71
CA ARG A 16 10.84 -9.37 2.40
C ARG A 16 11.01 -9.37 3.91
N SER A 17 12.00 -10.05 4.44
CA SER A 17 12.31 -10.08 5.87
C SER A 17 12.69 -8.68 6.36
N LEU A 18 13.54 -7.97 5.61
CA LEU A 18 13.98 -6.61 5.93
C LEU A 18 12.81 -5.60 5.87
N VAL A 19 11.98 -5.69 4.83
CA VAL A 19 10.75 -4.88 4.72
C VAL A 19 9.83 -5.13 5.93
N SER A 20 9.61 -6.40 6.30
CA SER A 20 8.77 -6.75 7.44
C SER A 20 9.32 -6.22 8.76
N GLN A 21 10.64 -6.31 8.98
CA GLN A 21 11.28 -5.77 10.18
C GLN A 21 11.14 -4.23 10.26
N ARG A 22 11.38 -3.54 9.15
CA ARG A 22 11.25 -2.08 9.08
C ARG A 22 9.80 -1.62 9.27
N TYR A 23 8.86 -2.32 8.64
CA TYR A 23 7.44 -2.08 8.83
C TYR A 23 7.03 -2.14 10.30
N ARG A 24 7.42 -3.20 11.02
CA ARG A 24 7.11 -3.36 12.44
C ARG A 24 7.68 -2.23 13.29
N ARG A 25 8.94 -1.87 13.05
CA ARG A 25 9.60 -0.78 13.80
C ARG A 25 8.94 0.57 13.53
N MET A 26 8.58 0.86 12.27
CA MET A 26 7.85 2.07 11.87
C MET A 26 6.45 2.08 12.50
N THR A 27 5.70 0.97 12.42
CA THR A 27 4.38 0.84 13.04
C THR A 27 4.44 1.08 14.56
N ARG A 28 5.44 0.53 15.24
CA ARG A 28 5.65 0.77 16.66
C ARG A 28 5.92 2.26 16.98
N ALA A 29 6.71 2.95 16.16
CA ALA A 29 6.98 4.38 16.34
C ALA A 29 5.69 5.20 16.23
N VAL A 30 4.88 4.94 15.21
CA VAL A 30 3.58 5.61 15.00
C VAL A 30 2.61 5.28 16.14
N ASN A 31 2.50 4.04 16.54
CA ASN A 31 1.63 3.62 17.64
C ASN A 31 2.05 4.23 18.99
N SER A 32 3.35 4.35 19.22
CA SER A 32 3.86 4.98 20.45
C SER A 32 3.49 6.45 20.53
N GLU A 33 3.60 7.18 19.42
CA GLU A 33 3.30 8.60 19.34
C GLU A 33 1.80 8.91 19.43
N PHE A 34 0.99 8.21 18.63
CA PHE A 34 -0.41 8.59 18.43
C PHE A 34 -1.40 7.76 19.24
N TRP A 35 -1.07 6.52 19.60
CA TRP A 35 -1.98 5.62 20.33
C TRP A 35 -1.51 5.31 21.75
N GLY A 36 -0.32 5.77 22.16
CA GLY A 36 0.26 5.41 23.45
C GLY A 36 0.52 3.88 23.58
N SER A 37 0.70 3.18 22.46
CA SER A 37 0.85 1.72 22.38
C SER A 37 2.18 1.34 21.74
N THR A 38 2.78 0.24 22.18
CA THR A 38 4.02 -0.31 21.58
C THR A 38 3.76 -1.43 20.58
N SER A 39 2.53 -1.60 20.11
CA SER A 39 2.19 -2.62 19.12
C SER A 39 2.94 -2.40 17.80
N GLU A 40 3.44 -3.48 17.23
CA GLU A 40 4.17 -3.49 15.95
C GLU A 40 3.31 -3.88 14.76
N THR A 41 2.02 -4.19 15.00
CA THR A 41 1.14 -4.78 13.98
C THR A 41 -0.25 -4.16 13.90
N THR A 42 -0.71 -3.46 14.95
CA THR A 42 -2.01 -2.78 14.94
C THR A 42 -1.91 -1.41 14.25
N HIS A 43 -3.04 -0.91 13.77
CA HIS A 43 -3.18 0.42 13.17
C HIS A 43 -2.30 0.69 11.95
N SER A 44 -1.85 -0.36 11.27
CA SER A 44 -1.15 -0.25 10.00
C SER A 44 -1.47 -1.40 9.07
N LEU A 45 -1.39 -1.17 7.78
CA LEU A 45 -1.57 -2.19 6.76
C LEU A 45 -0.78 -1.86 5.50
N TYR A 46 -0.26 -2.89 4.84
CA TYR A 46 0.27 -2.74 3.50
C TYR A 46 -0.87 -2.48 2.51
N VAL A 47 -0.68 -1.50 1.65
CA VAL A 47 -1.58 -1.17 0.54
C VAL A 47 -0.83 -1.25 -0.78
N GLY A 48 -1.33 -0.67 -1.85
CA GLY A 48 -0.64 -0.65 -3.15
C GLY A 48 -0.29 -2.03 -3.69
N SER A 49 0.80 -2.11 -4.44
CA SER A 49 1.27 -3.34 -5.10
C SER A 49 1.75 -4.39 -4.08
N TYR A 50 2.44 -3.95 -3.02
CA TYR A 50 2.95 -4.84 -1.99
C TYR A 50 1.81 -5.50 -1.20
N GLY A 51 0.80 -4.72 -0.79
CA GLY A 51 -0.39 -5.23 -0.10
C GLY A 51 -1.21 -6.22 -0.94
N ARG A 52 -1.15 -6.11 -2.27
CA ARG A 52 -1.81 -7.03 -3.22
C ARG A 52 -0.97 -8.28 -3.55
N GLY A 53 0.31 -8.33 -3.15
CA GLY A 53 1.22 -9.40 -3.52
C GLY A 53 1.68 -9.35 -4.98
N THR A 54 1.58 -8.18 -5.63
CA THR A 54 1.99 -7.95 -7.03
C THR A 54 3.23 -7.08 -7.15
N ALA A 55 3.87 -6.76 -6.02
CA ALA A 55 5.08 -5.95 -5.99
C ALA A 55 6.26 -6.68 -6.65
N ILE A 56 7.08 -5.91 -7.36
CA ILE A 56 8.36 -6.33 -7.92
C ILE A 56 9.49 -5.66 -7.14
N ASP A 57 10.72 -6.11 -7.33
CA ASP A 57 11.93 -5.69 -6.57
C ASP A 57 12.14 -4.18 -6.48
N THR A 58 11.69 -3.42 -7.47
CA THR A 58 11.84 -1.95 -7.53
C THR A 58 10.60 -1.17 -7.09
N SER A 59 9.59 -1.84 -6.52
CA SER A 59 8.35 -1.18 -6.11
C SER A 59 8.52 -0.46 -4.78
N ASP A 60 7.94 0.73 -4.67
CA ASP A 60 7.75 1.41 -3.41
C ASP A 60 6.81 0.59 -2.52
N ILE A 61 7.02 0.63 -1.22
CA ILE A 61 6.20 -0.07 -0.25
C ILE A 61 5.19 0.92 0.32
N ASP A 62 3.95 0.80 -0.12
CA ASP A 62 2.84 1.63 0.33
C ASP A 62 2.29 1.11 1.65
N ILE A 63 2.21 1.96 2.66
CA ILE A 63 1.73 1.63 4.00
C ILE A 63 0.69 2.65 4.43
N LEU A 64 -0.51 2.21 4.75
CA LEU A 64 -1.50 3.03 5.42
C LEU A 64 -1.32 2.87 6.94
N VAL A 65 -1.23 3.99 7.66
CA VAL A 65 -1.23 4.03 9.13
C VAL A 65 -2.49 4.72 9.61
N GLU A 66 -3.25 4.00 10.43
CA GLU A 66 -4.48 4.50 11.03
C GLU A 66 -4.15 5.33 12.26
N LEU A 67 -4.66 6.55 12.31
CA LEU A 67 -4.49 7.46 13.44
C LEU A 67 -5.83 7.67 14.19
N PRO A 68 -5.78 8.04 15.48
CA PRO A 68 -6.96 8.35 16.28
C PRO A 68 -7.79 9.48 15.66
N ARG A 69 -9.11 9.39 15.72
CA ARG A 69 -10.00 10.44 15.18
C ARG A 69 -9.80 11.81 15.85
N ASP A 70 -9.33 11.83 17.07
CA ASP A 70 -9.01 13.07 17.79
C ASP A 70 -7.87 13.85 17.12
N GLU A 71 -6.89 13.15 16.53
CA GLU A 71 -5.86 13.79 15.73
C GLU A 71 -6.43 14.42 14.44
N TYR A 72 -7.40 13.77 13.79
CA TYR A 72 -8.12 14.40 12.67
C TYR A 72 -8.73 15.73 13.09
N ASN A 73 -9.53 15.73 14.16
CA ASN A 73 -10.21 16.92 14.66
C ASN A 73 -9.23 18.03 15.04
N LYS A 74 -8.11 17.68 15.65
CA LYS A 74 -7.02 18.60 16.02
C LYS A 74 -6.42 19.28 14.80
N TYR A 75 -6.05 18.53 13.76
CA TYR A 75 -5.39 19.08 12.57
C TYR A 75 -6.39 19.81 11.64
N ASP A 76 -7.64 19.35 11.56
CA ASP A 76 -8.71 20.01 10.81
C ASP A 76 -9.06 21.40 11.39
N ALA A 77 -9.07 21.52 12.70
CA ALA A 77 -9.34 22.80 13.39
C ALA A 77 -8.20 23.83 13.27
N LEU A 78 -7.02 23.45 12.77
CA LEU A 78 -5.90 24.38 12.67
C LEU A 78 -6.09 25.38 11.53
N ARG A 79 -5.80 26.66 11.81
CA ARG A 79 -5.71 27.67 10.76
C ARG A 79 -4.51 27.40 9.84
N GLY A 80 -4.72 27.47 8.55
CA GLY A 80 -3.72 27.17 7.52
C GLY A 80 -3.70 25.68 7.16
N ASN A 81 -2.55 25.17 6.70
CA ASN A 81 -2.43 23.80 6.22
C ASN A 81 -2.19 22.82 7.39
N GLY A 82 -3.29 22.35 8.02
CA GLY A 82 -3.24 21.34 9.09
C GLY A 82 -2.74 19.99 8.59
N GLN A 83 -3.04 19.64 7.34
CA GLN A 83 -2.62 18.41 6.68
C GLN A 83 -1.07 18.33 6.59
N SER A 84 -0.43 19.42 6.19
CA SER A 84 1.04 19.52 6.21
C SER A 84 1.62 19.34 7.61
N ARG A 85 0.96 19.90 8.63
CA ARG A 85 1.39 19.76 10.03
C ARG A 85 1.24 18.33 10.53
N LEU A 86 0.18 17.63 10.11
CA LEU A 86 0.01 16.20 10.40
C LEU A 86 1.14 15.37 9.79
N LEU A 87 1.46 15.60 8.51
CA LEU A 87 2.59 14.91 7.86
C LEU A 87 3.92 15.21 8.57
N GLN A 88 4.13 16.44 9.04
CA GLN A 88 5.31 16.78 9.81
C GLN A 88 5.36 16.08 11.19
N ALA A 89 4.21 15.93 11.86
CA ALA A 89 4.14 15.18 13.11
C ALA A 89 4.44 13.69 12.91
N LEU A 90 3.86 13.09 11.87
CA LEU A 90 4.15 11.69 11.49
C LEU A 90 5.63 11.50 11.13
N LYS A 91 6.20 12.40 10.33
CA LYS A 91 7.63 12.41 10.04
C LYS A 91 8.47 12.41 11.31
N ASN A 92 8.16 13.30 12.26
CA ASN A 92 8.92 13.43 13.50
C ASN A 92 8.84 12.15 14.36
N ALA A 93 7.67 11.50 14.43
CA ALA A 93 7.50 10.22 15.12
C ALA A 93 8.40 9.13 14.50
N ILE A 94 8.46 9.06 13.18
CA ILE A 94 9.27 8.06 12.46
C ILE A 94 10.78 8.38 12.60
N LEU A 95 11.17 9.65 12.56
CA LEU A 95 12.56 10.10 12.74
C LEU A 95 13.18 9.64 14.06
N GLN A 96 12.41 9.52 15.13
CA GLN A 96 12.90 9.01 16.41
C GLN A 96 13.44 7.57 16.28
N THR A 97 12.87 6.78 15.39
CA THR A 97 13.30 5.40 15.14
C THR A 97 14.35 5.29 14.02
N TYR A 98 14.32 6.20 13.06
CA TYR A 98 15.21 6.23 11.89
C TYR A 98 15.92 7.57 11.72
N PRO A 99 16.76 7.98 12.66
CA PRO A 99 17.37 9.32 12.68
C PRO A 99 18.32 9.58 11.50
N ASN A 100 18.85 8.53 10.89
CA ASN A 100 19.83 8.61 9.79
C ASN A 100 19.21 8.34 8.41
N SER A 101 17.89 8.14 8.32
CA SER A 101 17.19 7.94 7.05
C SER A 101 16.75 9.27 6.48
N ASP A 102 16.72 9.38 5.15
CA ASP A 102 16.10 10.51 4.48
C ASP A 102 14.57 10.37 4.58
N ILE A 103 13.94 11.25 5.38
CA ILE A 103 12.50 11.25 5.63
C ILE A 103 11.92 12.64 5.35
N HIS A 104 10.93 12.69 4.47
CA HIS A 104 10.23 13.93 4.13
C HIS A 104 8.74 13.72 3.86
N GLY A 105 7.95 14.78 3.98
CA GLY A 105 6.56 14.78 3.56
C GLY A 105 6.45 15.08 2.06
N ASP A 106 5.59 14.34 1.37
CA ASP A 106 5.31 14.54 -0.05
C ASP A 106 3.80 14.43 -0.32
N GLY A 107 3.18 15.59 -0.51
CA GLY A 107 1.75 15.70 -0.82
C GLY A 107 0.83 15.05 0.21
N GLN A 108 0.70 13.75 0.16
CA GLN A 108 -0.24 12.94 0.94
C GLN A 108 0.46 11.98 1.91
N VAL A 109 1.74 11.72 1.71
CA VAL A 109 2.50 10.68 2.40
C VAL A 109 3.74 11.23 3.09
N VAL A 110 4.29 10.44 4.01
CA VAL A 110 5.66 10.58 4.49
C VAL A 110 6.51 9.53 3.80
N VAL A 111 7.51 9.97 3.07
CA VAL A 111 8.47 9.12 2.35
C VAL A 111 9.64 8.81 3.26
N ILE A 112 10.07 7.55 3.27
CA ILE A 112 11.27 7.06 3.98
C ILE A 112 12.17 6.38 2.95
N ASN A 113 13.32 6.99 2.66
CA ASN A 113 14.33 6.39 1.79
C ASN A 113 15.39 5.68 2.65
N PHE A 114 15.54 4.38 2.47
CA PHE A 114 16.58 3.61 3.14
C PHE A 114 17.83 3.50 2.24
N SER A 115 18.97 3.38 2.87
CA SER A 115 20.30 3.36 2.18
C SER A 115 20.49 2.18 1.22
N ASP A 116 19.69 1.14 1.34
CA ASP A 116 19.70 -0.04 0.46
C ASP A 116 18.72 0.06 -0.71
N GLY A 117 18.09 1.22 -0.91
CA GLY A 117 17.20 1.50 -2.02
C GLY A 117 15.73 1.12 -1.76
N ILE A 118 15.40 0.51 -0.63
CA ILE A 118 14.00 0.30 -0.23
C ILE A 118 13.38 1.65 0.13
N LYS A 119 12.18 1.91 -0.39
CA LYS A 119 11.41 3.13 -0.13
C LYS A 119 10.07 2.77 0.50
N PHE A 120 9.70 3.46 1.58
CA PHE A 120 8.36 3.40 2.15
C PHE A 120 7.62 4.69 1.87
N GLU A 121 6.34 4.57 1.49
CA GLU A 121 5.38 5.66 1.44
C GLU A 121 4.31 5.44 2.50
N VAL A 122 4.31 6.27 3.53
CA VAL A 122 3.47 6.11 4.71
C VAL A 122 2.33 7.12 4.65
N LEU A 123 1.11 6.62 4.40
CA LEU A 123 -0.12 7.39 4.30
C LEU A 123 -0.81 7.42 5.67
N PRO A 124 -0.87 8.55 6.38
CA PRO A 124 -1.71 8.66 7.57
C PRO A 124 -3.19 8.70 7.17
N ALA A 125 -4.03 7.99 7.88
CA ALA A 125 -5.44 7.87 7.53
C ALA A 125 -6.32 7.74 8.78
N PHE A 126 -7.56 8.16 8.67
CA PHE A 126 -8.55 8.19 9.75
C PHE A 126 -9.79 7.43 9.32
N ARG A 127 -10.31 6.53 10.15
CA ARG A 127 -11.59 5.85 9.87
C ARG A 127 -12.71 6.85 9.72
N GLN A 128 -13.46 6.74 8.63
CA GLN A 128 -14.76 7.40 8.53
C GLN A 128 -15.79 6.59 9.32
N LEU A 129 -16.49 7.27 10.21
CA LEU A 129 -17.57 6.67 10.99
C LEU A 129 -18.93 7.05 10.39
N ASP A 130 -19.86 6.12 10.43
CA ASP A 130 -21.25 6.38 10.10
C ASP A 130 -21.96 7.14 11.26
N TRP A 131 -23.25 7.43 11.08
CA TRP A 131 -24.07 8.13 12.10
C TRP A 131 -24.13 7.40 13.44
N TRP A 132 -23.95 6.08 13.46
CA TRP A 132 -23.96 5.26 14.68
C TRP A 132 -22.57 5.05 15.28
N GLY A 133 -21.54 5.68 14.71
CA GLY A 133 -20.16 5.53 15.18
C GLY A 133 -19.44 4.27 14.66
N ASN A 134 -20.03 3.52 13.73
CA ASN A 134 -19.38 2.37 13.13
C ASN A 134 -18.53 2.78 11.95
N TRP A 135 -17.43 2.07 11.73
CA TRP A 135 -16.59 2.28 10.56
C TRP A 135 -17.30 1.85 9.26
N ASN A 136 -17.40 2.77 8.31
CA ASN A 136 -18.07 2.54 7.01
C ASN A 136 -17.17 1.90 5.93
N GLY A 137 -15.96 1.49 6.28
CA GLY A 137 -14.98 0.89 5.36
C GLY A 137 -14.08 1.89 4.64
N LYS A 138 -14.30 3.19 4.81
CA LYS A 138 -13.52 4.26 4.19
C LYS A 138 -12.58 4.92 5.19
N TYR A 139 -11.55 5.58 4.63
CA TYR A 139 -10.61 6.40 5.38
C TYR A 139 -10.54 7.81 4.79
N ASP A 140 -10.43 8.81 5.66
CA ASP A 140 -9.99 10.15 5.31
C ASP A 140 -8.47 10.21 5.40
N TYR A 141 -7.81 10.89 4.46
CA TYR A 141 -6.38 11.08 4.47
C TYR A 141 -6.01 12.49 4.00
N PRO A 142 -4.84 13.03 4.42
CA PRO A 142 -4.46 14.39 4.09
C PRO A 142 -3.98 14.51 2.65
N ASP A 143 -4.26 15.67 2.06
CA ASP A 143 -3.53 16.21 0.91
C ASP A 143 -3.01 17.59 1.29
N SER A 144 -1.71 17.74 1.43
CA SER A 144 -1.08 19.00 1.82
C SER A 144 -0.91 19.99 0.66
N ASN A 145 -1.26 19.61 -0.56
CA ASN A 145 -1.17 20.48 -1.71
C ASN A 145 -2.23 21.59 -1.67
N MET A 146 -1.96 22.71 -2.36
CA MET A 146 -2.91 23.82 -2.57
C MET A 146 -3.58 24.36 -1.28
N GLY A 147 -2.86 24.34 -0.16
CA GLY A 147 -3.38 24.87 1.12
C GLY A 147 -3.96 23.82 2.06
N GLY A 148 -4.02 22.58 1.64
CA GLY A 148 -4.48 21.45 2.43
C GLY A 148 -5.94 21.09 2.21
N ASN A 149 -6.21 19.79 2.11
CA ASN A 149 -7.54 19.20 1.97
C ASN A 149 -7.56 17.79 2.56
N TRP A 150 -8.77 17.23 2.75
CA TRP A 150 -8.97 15.83 3.12
C TRP A 150 -9.55 15.08 1.93
N LEU A 151 -8.94 13.95 1.61
CA LEU A 151 -9.40 13.04 0.56
C LEU A 151 -9.91 11.75 1.20
N THR A 152 -10.63 10.95 0.43
CA THR A 152 -11.20 9.68 0.91
C THR A 152 -10.74 8.52 0.06
N THR A 153 -10.38 7.39 0.70
CA THR A 153 -10.05 6.13 0.02
C THR A 153 -10.74 4.94 0.70
N ASN A 154 -10.91 3.86 -0.06
CA ASN A 154 -11.34 2.56 0.45
C ASN A 154 -10.37 1.47 -0.03
N PRO A 155 -9.25 1.25 0.67
CA PRO A 155 -8.21 0.33 0.24
C PRO A 155 -8.68 -1.11 0.04
N LYS A 156 -9.65 -1.56 0.84
CA LYS A 156 -10.21 -2.92 0.72
C LYS A 156 -11.03 -3.08 -0.57
N SER A 157 -11.89 -2.11 -0.89
CA SER A 157 -12.66 -2.12 -2.13
C SER A 157 -11.76 -2.02 -3.36
N GLU A 158 -10.71 -1.19 -3.30
CA GLU A 158 -9.73 -1.07 -4.37
C GLU A 158 -8.97 -2.37 -4.61
N GLN A 159 -8.52 -3.04 -3.54
CA GLN A 159 -7.88 -4.34 -3.61
C GLN A 159 -8.81 -5.41 -4.17
N GLN A 160 -10.07 -5.42 -3.74
CA GLN A 160 -11.08 -6.37 -4.21
C GLN A 160 -11.37 -6.16 -5.71
N ALA A 161 -11.64 -4.93 -6.13
CA ALA A 161 -11.89 -4.60 -7.53
C ALA A 161 -10.71 -4.97 -8.45
N MET A 162 -9.47 -4.82 -7.95
CA MET A 162 -8.28 -5.22 -8.70
C MET A 162 -8.18 -6.75 -8.82
N LYS A 163 -8.44 -7.49 -7.73
CA LYS A 163 -8.47 -8.97 -7.76
C LYS A 163 -9.52 -9.49 -8.75
N GLU A 164 -10.69 -8.91 -8.76
CA GLU A 164 -11.77 -9.27 -9.69
C GLU A 164 -11.37 -9.02 -11.15
N LYS A 165 -10.77 -7.85 -11.43
CA LYS A 165 -10.24 -7.55 -12.77
C LYS A 165 -9.15 -8.51 -13.21
N MET A 166 -8.21 -8.85 -12.31
CA MET A 166 -7.16 -9.83 -12.60
C MET A 166 -7.75 -11.21 -12.89
N LEU A 167 -8.70 -11.68 -12.08
CA LEU A 167 -9.37 -12.95 -12.29
C LEU A 167 -10.12 -12.98 -13.63
N GLN A 168 -10.83 -11.90 -13.95
CA GLN A 168 -11.55 -11.75 -15.21
C GLN A 168 -10.60 -11.76 -16.43
N ALA A 169 -9.44 -11.08 -16.32
CA ALA A 169 -8.40 -11.13 -17.34
C ALA A 169 -7.79 -12.52 -17.49
N MET A 170 -7.54 -13.24 -16.41
CA MET A 170 -7.05 -14.63 -16.44
C MET A 170 -8.05 -15.58 -17.09
N VAL A 171 -9.34 -15.46 -16.77
CA VAL A 171 -10.41 -16.25 -17.40
C VAL A 171 -10.49 -15.95 -18.90
N CYS A 172 -10.45 -14.68 -19.30
CA CYS A 172 -10.45 -14.27 -20.70
C CYS A 172 -9.23 -14.83 -21.46
N TYR A 173 -8.03 -14.76 -20.85
CA TYR A 173 -6.82 -15.34 -21.44
C TYR A 173 -6.91 -16.87 -21.57
N SER A 174 -7.38 -17.57 -20.55
CA SER A 174 -7.59 -19.02 -20.56
C SER A 174 -8.57 -19.46 -21.65
N THR A 175 -9.67 -18.73 -21.83
CA THR A 175 -10.65 -19.03 -22.90
C THR A 175 -10.05 -18.78 -24.28
N HIS A 176 -9.27 -17.73 -24.49
CA HIS A 176 -8.59 -17.45 -25.76
C HIS A 176 -7.54 -18.52 -26.09
N VAL A 177 -6.71 -18.90 -25.12
CA VAL A 177 -5.69 -19.96 -25.28
C VAL A 177 -6.38 -21.29 -25.60
N SER A 178 -7.46 -21.65 -24.89
CA SER A 178 -8.23 -22.87 -25.16
C SER A 178 -8.85 -22.86 -26.56
N THR A 179 -9.32 -21.70 -27.03
CA THR A 179 -9.86 -21.55 -28.38
C THR A 179 -8.78 -21.67 -29.44
N CYS A 180 -7.61 -21.04 -29.23
CA CYS A 180 -6.46 -21.16 -30.13
C CYS A 180 -5.93 -22.61 -30.21
N VAL A 181 -5.83 -23.30 -29.07
CA VAL A 181 -5.40 -24.71 -29.03
C VAL A 181 -6.38 -25.59 -29.77
N LYS A 182 -7.68 -25.40 -29.58
CA LYS A 182 -8.71 -26.13 -30.36
C LYS A 182 -8.60 -25.87 -31.86
N PHE A 183 -8.38 -24.63 -32.25
CA PHE A 183 -8.22 -24.25 -33.67
C PHE A 183 -6.98 -24.88 -34.30
N VAL A 184 -5.84 -24.89 -33.59
CA VAL A 184 -4.60 -25.55 -34.05
C VAL A 184 -4.78 -27.06 -34.17
N ILE A 185 -5.41 -27.69 -33.19
CA ILE A 185 -5.71 -29.13 -33.23
C ILE A 185 -6.61 -29.48 -34.47
N THR A 186 -7.59 -28.63 -34.76
CA THR A 186 -8.48 -28.81 -35.90
C THR A 186 -7.73 -28.66 -37.24
N ILE A 187 -6.81 -27.68 -37.33
CA ILE A 187 -5.99 -27.48 -38.55
C ILE A 187 -4.98 -28.62 -38.76
N LEU A 188 -4.40 -29.15 -37.68
CA LEU A 188 -3.40 -30.20 -37.74
C LEU A 188 -3.97 -31.60 -37.83
N GLY A 189 -5.30 -31.77 -37.80
CA GLY A 189 -5.98 -33.08 -37.93
C GLY A 189 -5.61 -34.10 -36.85
N VAL A 190 -5.12 -33.62 -35.69
CA VAL A 190 -4.70 -34.48 -34.57
C VAL A 190 -5.92 -34.82 -33.72
N THR A 191 -6.42 -36.08 -33.88
CA THR A 191 -7.48 -36.63 -33.03
C THR A 191 -6.86 -37.09 -31.71
N ILE A 192 -7.07 -36.35 -30.63
CA ILE A 192 -6.66 -36.81 -29.28
C ILE A 192 -7.75 -37.73 -28.75
N PHE A 193 -7.48 -39.05 -28.71
CA PHE A 193 -8.31 -39.99 -27.98
C PHE A 193 -8.20 -39.68 -26.46
N ARG A 194 -9.31 -39.36 -25.84
CA ARG A 194 -9.44 -39.38 -24.39
C ARG A 194 -9.79 -40.80 -23.97
N GLU A 195 -8.85 -41.48 -23.34
CA GLU A 195 -9.20 -42.70 -22.60
C GLU A 195 -10.04 -42.31 -21.39
N SER A 196 -11.14 -43.01 -21.22
CA SER A 196 -12.16 -42.89 -20.16
C SER A 196 -11.64 -43.39 -18.83
#